data_084a83972c21a64fac1238ae030282d2
#
_entry.id   084a83972c21a64fac1238ae030282d2
#
_cell.length_a   1.000
_cell.length_b   1.000
_cell.length_c   1.000
_cell.angle_alpha   90.00
_cell.angle_beta   90.00
_cell.angle_gamma   90.00
#
_symmetry.space_group_name_H-M   'P 1'
#
loop_
_entity.id
_entity.type
_entity.pdbx_description
1 polymer ?
#
loop_
_entity_poly.entity_id
_entity_poly.type
_entity_poly.pdbx_seq_one_letter_code
_entity_poly.pdbx_strand_id
1 'polypeptide(L)'
;MAATNTILAFSSPSRLLTPPSSNPSSSPHLRSSFRGVSLNNNNNNLHRPQSVSFSTRAPSKALTVVSAAKKAVAVLKGTSDVEGVVTLTQDDSGPTSVNVRITGLTPGPHGFHLHEFGDTTNGCVSTGPHFNPNNMTHGAPEDECRHAGDLGNITANADGVAETTLVDNQIPLTGPNSVVGRAFVVHELKDDLGKGGHELSLTTGNAGGRLACGVIGLTPL
;
A
#
# COMPACT_ATOMS: atom_id res chain seq x y z
N MET A 1 42.85 -46.23 -14.47
CA MET A 1 41.51 -46.80 -14.38
C MET A 1 40.52 -45.65 -14.45
N ALA A 2 39.86 -45.51 -15.58
CA ALA A 2 38.88 -44.44 -15.80
C ALA A 2 37.48 -45.01 -15.49
N ALA A 3 36.74 -44.37 -14.61
CA ALA A 3 35.34 -44.71 -14.29
C ALA A 3 34.42 -43.82 -15.14
N THR A 4 33.67 -44.47 -16.01
CA THR A 4 32.63 -43.86 -16.86
C THR A 4 31.31 -43.79 -16.07
N ASN A 5 30.81 -42.59 -15.81
CA ASN A 5 29.47 -42.41 -15.26
C ASN A 5 28.45 -42.27 -16.39
N THR A 6 27.55 -43.22 -16.48
CA THR A 6 26.42 -43.26 -17.39
C THR A 6 25.24 -42.52 -16.76
N ILE A 7 24.77 -41.43 -17.40
CA ILE A 7 23.56 -40.71 -16.99
C ILE A 7 22.35 -41.33 -17.72
N LEU A 8 21.44 -41.91 -16.95
CA LEU A 8 20.13 -42.38 -17.42
C LEU A 8 19.14 -41.17 -17.43
N ALA A 9 18.69 -40.79 -18.62
CA ALA A 9 17.63 -39.82 -18.79
C ALA A 9 16.26 -40.54 -18.71
N PHE A 10 15.43 -40.16 -17.74
CA PHE A 10 14.03 -40.56 -17.69
C PHE A 10 13.17 -39.48 -18.37
N SER A 11 12.54 -39.85 -19.48
CA SER A 11 11.51 -39.06 -20.15
C SER A 11 10.14 -39.40 -19.57
N SER A 12 9.46 -38.42 -19.02
CA SER A 12 8.07 -38.51 -18.59
C SER A 12 7.13 -38.00 -19.68
N PRO A 13 5.99 -38.63 -19.95
CA PRO A 13 5.04 -38.19 -20.97
C PRO A 13 4.15 -37.03 -20.45
N SER A 14 4.10 -35.96 -21.20
CA SER A 14 3.18 -34.84 -21.01
C SER A 14 1.74 -35.25 -21.25
N ARG A 15 0.87 -35.15 -20.24
CA ARG A 15 -0.58 -35.22 -20.41
C ARG A 15 -1.10 -33.81 -20.75
N LEU A 16 -1.68 -33.66 -21.95
CA LEU A 16 -2.53 -32.52 -22.28
C LEU A 16 -3.82 -32.61 -21.45
N LEU A 17 -4.07 -31.61 -20.64
CA LEU A 17 -5.37 -31.37 -19.99
C LEU A 17 -6.11 -30.30 -20.81
N THR A 18 -7.26 -30.68 -21.37
CA THR A 18 -8.23 -29.78 -22.02
C THR A 18 -8.95 -28.96 -20.92
N PRO A 19 -9.19 -27.64 -21.13
CA PRO A 19 -9.94 -26.83 -20.17
C PRO A 19 -11.44 -27.13 -20.27
N PRO A 20 -12.19 -27.06 -19.14
CA PRO A 20 -13.63 -27.19 -19.16
C PRO A 20 -14.30 -25.93 -19.71
N SER A 21 -15.29 -26.13 -20.56
CA SER A 21 -16.21 -25.16 -21.11
C SER A 21 -16.97 -24.42 -20.00
N SER A 22 -16.86 -23.09 -19.94
CA SER A 22 -17.63 -22.25 -19.03
C SER A 22 -18.93 -21.80 -19.70
N ASN A 23 -20.05 -22.24 -19.14
CA ASN A 23 -21.36 -21.67 -19.40
C ASN A 23 -21.50 -20.29 -18.71
N PRO A 24 -22.11 -19.29 -19.33
CA PRO A 24 -22.36 -18.01 -18.69
C PRO A 24 -23.57 -18.12 -17.74
N SER A 25 -23.31 -17.97 -16.46
CA SER A 25 -24.31 -17.83 -15.41
C SER A 25 -24.86 -16.40 -15.41
N SER A 26 -26.19 -16.30 -15.55
CA SER A 26 -27.00 -15.09 -15.54
C SER A 26 -26.89 -14.33 -14.24
N SER A 27 -26.56 -13.03 -14.32
CA SER A 27 -26.64 -12.10 -13.21
C SER A 27 -28.09 -11.78 -12.83
N PRO A 28 -28.44 -11.69 -11.55
CA PRO A 28 -29.76 -11.20 -11.12
C PRO A 28 -29.79 -9.67 -11.20
N HIS A 29 -30.64 -9.14 -12.09
CA HIS A 29 -31.01 -7.73 -12.10
C HIS A 29 -31.77 -7.34 -10.84
N LEU A 30 -31.21 -6.49 -10.00
CA LEU A 30 -31.92 -5.78 -8.96
C LEU A 30 -32.88 -4.77 -9.60
N ARG A 31 -34.17 -5.10 -9.60
CA ARG A 31 -35.24 -4.17 -9.98
C ARG A 31 -35.52 -3.24 -8.79
N SER A 32 -35.17 -1.97 -8.97
CA SER A 32 -35.67 -0.89 -8.11
C SER A 32 -37.16 -0.65 -8.42
N SER A 33 -38.03 -0.93 -7.48
CA SER A 33 -39.47 -0.65 -7.57
C SER A 33 -39.78 0.74 -7.02
N PHE A 34 -39.64 1.77 -7.85
CA PHE A 34 -40.29 3.04 -7.57
C PHE A 34 -41.77 2.94 -8.02
N ARG A 35 -42.68 2.86 -7.05
CA ARG A 35 -44.11 3.07 -7.31
C ARG A 35 -44.34 4.56 -7.52
N GLY A 36 -44.52 4.98 -8.77
CA GLY A 36 -45.03 6.29 -9.10
C GLY A 36 -46.52 6.38 -8.63
N VAL A 37 -46.84 7.34 -7.79
CA VAL A 37 -48.22 7.72 -7.48
C VAL A 37 -48.74 8.53 -8.64
N SER A 38 -49.66 7.95 -9.43
CA SER A 38 -50.41 8.66 -10.47
C SER A 38 -51.52 9.49 -9.82
N LEU A 39 -51.39 10.79 -9.86
CA LEU A 39 -52.51 11.72 -9.49
C LEU A 39 -53.37 11.92 -10.72
N ASN A 40 -54.50 11.24 -10.74
CA ASN A 40 -55.55 11.48 -11.74
C ASN A 40 -56.35 12.75 -11.30
N ASN A 41 -56.18 13.82 -12.04
CA ASN A 41 -56.91 15.06 -11.78
C ASN A 41 -57.95 15.31 -12.87
N ASN A 42 -59.14 14.86 -12.64
CA ASN A 42 -60.33 15.31 -13.34
C ASN A 42 -61.15 16.18 -12.37
N ASN A 43 -61.06 17.49 -12.54
CA ASN A 43 -62.24 18.35 -12.28
C ASN A 43 -61.94 19.77 -12.82
N ASN A 44 -62.77 20.10 -13.83
CA ASN A 44 -62.95 21.47 -14.33
C ASN A 44 -63.67 22.30 -13.24
N ASN A 45 -63.03 23.32 -12.73
CA ASN A 45 -63.69 24.54 -12.28
C ASN A 45 -62.70 25.71 -12.19
N LEU A 46 -63.06 26.74 -12.93
CA LEU A 46 -62.37 28.04 -12.99
C LEU A 46 -62.47 28.74 -11.62
N HIS A 47 -61.35 28.75 -10.88
CA HIS A 47 -61.10 29.83 -9.92
C HIS A 47 -59.58 30.04 -9.88
N ARG A 48 -59.17 31.27 -10.20
CA ARG A 48 -57.81 31.76 -10.20
C ARG A 48 -57.19 31.66 -8.81
N PRO A 49 -56.21 30.81 -8.55
CA PRO A 49 -55.54 30.82 -7.25
C PRO A 49 -54.42 31.89 -7.31
N GLN A 50 -54.44 32.73 -6.29
CA GLN A 50 -53.31 33.60 -5.98
C GLN A 50 -52.10 32.74 -5.63
N SER A 51 -51.02 32.94 -6.33
CA SER A 51 -49.75 32.24 -6.04
C SER A 51 -49.13 32.80 -4.77
N VAL A 52 -49.26 32.07 -3.68
CA VAL A 52 -48.45 32.30 -2.45
C VAL A 52 -47.14 31.55 -2.63
N SER A 53 -46.09 32.22 -2.99
CA SER A 53 -44.75 31.65 -3.02
C SER A 53 -44.19 31.62 -1.60
N PHE A 54 -44.27 30.45 -0.96
CA PHE A 54 -43.48 30.20 0.25
C PHE A 54 -42.02 29.85 -0.14
N SER A 55 -41.18 30.84 -0.10
CA SER A 55 -39.74 30.63 -0.15
C SER A 55 -39.25 30.21 1.24
N THR A 56 -39.35 28.93 1.59
CA THR A 56 -38.65 28.38 2.74
C THR A 56 -37.26 27.94 2.32
N ARG A 57 -36.36 28.91 2.23
CA ARG A 57 -34.93 28.58 2.16
C ARG A 57 -34.48 28.14 3.55
N ALA A 58 -34.57 26.83 3.83
CA ALA A 58 -33.95 26.27 5.01
C ALA A 58 -32.42 26.48 4.91
N PRO A 59 -31.77 26.98 5.96
CA PRO A 59 -30.33 27.05 5.97
C PRO A 59 -29.78 25.61 5.90
N SER A 60 -29.17 25.26 4.77
CA SER A 60 -28.37 24.05 4.69
C SER A 60 -27.16 24.22 5.63
N LYS A 61 -27.24 23.62 6.82
CA LYS A 61 -26.04 23.41 7.62
C LYS A 61 -25.13 22.52 6.78
N ALA A 62 -24.07 23.14 6.23
CA ALA A 62 -22.96 22.36 5.70
C ALA A 62 -22.46 21.49 6.84
N LEU A 63 -22.68 20.19 6.74
CA LEU A 63 -22.01 19.21 7.59
C LEU A 63 -20.53 19.29 7.20
N THR A 64 -19.75 20.04 7.97
CA THR A 64 -18.31 19.95 7.92
C THR A 64 -17.96 18.57 8.43
N VAL A 65 -17.72 17.63 7.52
CA VAL A 65 -17.12 16.34 7.86
C VAL A 65 -15.69 16.67 8.28
N VAL A 66 -15.47 16.78 9.57
CA VAL A 66 -14.10 16.80 10.10
C VAL A 66 -13.60 15.38 9.93
N SER A 67 -12.86 15.14 8.87
CA SER A 67 -12.13 13.89 8.73
C SER A 67 -11.09 13.85 9.83
N ALA A 68 -11.11 12.80 10.64
CA ALA A 68 -10.12 12.63 11.69
C ALA A 68 -8.81 12.14 11.05
N ALA A 69 -7.70 12.78 11.42
CA ALA A 69 -6.37 12.28 11.10
C ALA A 69 -6.28 10.79 11.43
N LYS A 70 -5.55 10.03 10.63
CA LYS A 70 -5.30 8.60 10.91
C LYS A 70 -3.86 8.42 11.34
N LYS A 71 -3.66 7.55 12.33
CA LYS A 71 -2.33 7.18 12.79
C LYS A 71 -2.11 5.68 12.71
N ALA A 72 -0.88 5.32 12.39
CA ALA A 72 -0.41 3.96 12.42
C ALA A 72 1.01 3.89 13.00
N VAL A 73 1.42 2.72 13.42
CA VAL A 73 2.74 2.48 14.00
C VAL A 73 3.27 1.13 13.51
N ALA A 74 4.58 1.06 13.29
CA ALA A 74 5.29 -0.20 13.11
C ALA A 74 6.46 -0.23 14.10
N VAL A 75 6.59 -1.33 14.83
CA VAL A 75 7.75 -1.61 15.70
C VAL A 75 8.64 -2.57 14.94
N LEU A 76 9.82 -2.10 14.54
CA LEU A 76 10.77 -2.86 13.76
C LEU A 76 11.69 -3.66 14.67
N LYS A 77 11.81 -4.94 14.37
CA LYS A 77 12.77 -5.86 14.99
C LYS A 77 13.29 -6.84 13.95
N GLY A 78 14.50 -7.34 14.16
CA GLY A 78 15.13 -8.34 13.32
C GLY A 78 15.91 -9.35 14.14
N THR A 79 16.82 -10.07 13.49
CA THR A 79 17.75 -11.01 14.12
C THR A 79 19.03 -10.34 14.62
N SER A 80 19.24 -9.07 14.27
CA SER A 80 20.35 -8.19 14.71
C SER A 80 19.89 -7.30 15.86
N ASP A 81 20.81 -6.47 16.39
CA ASP A 81 20.52 -5.46 17.39
C ASP A 81 19.76 -4.23 16.84
N VAL A 82 19.43 -4.27 15.53
CA VAL A 82 18.68 -3.20 14.88
C VAL A 82 17.22 -3.26 15.30
N GLU A 83 16.74 -2.17 15.88
CA GLU A 83 15.34 -1.99 16.27
C GLU A 83 14.88 -0.56 16.05
N GLY A 84 13.58 -0.36 15.98
CA GLY A 84 13.05 0.99 15.82
C GLY A 84 11.53 1.07 15.89
N VAL A 85 11.07 2.33 15.83
CA VAL A 85 9.66 2.67 15.76
C VAL A 85 9.46 3.61 14.59
N VAL A 86 8.45 3.31 13.78
CA VAL A 86 7.99 4.15 12.69
C VAL A 86 6.54 4.52 12.94
N THR A 87 6.25 5.82 13.00
CA THR A 87 4.89 6.32 13.15
C THR A 87 4.42 6.98 11.87
N LEU A 88 3.18 6.72 11.49
CA LEU A 88 2.57 7.30 10.30
C LEU A 88 1.39 8.17 10.72
N THR A 89 1.25 9.31 10.06
CA THR A 89 0.09 10.20 10.22
C THR A 89 -0.40 10.62 8.84
N GLN A 90 -1.69 10.55 8.63
CA GLN A 90 -2.33 11.00 7.39
C GLN A 90 -3.58 11.78 7.71
N ASP A 91 -3.65 13.01 7.21
CA ASP A 91 -4.84 13.85 7.28
C ASP A 91 -5.67 13.64 6.01
N ASP A 92 -6.92 13.23 6.19
CA ASP A 92 -7.86 12.94 5.08
C ASP A 92 -7.26 12.03 4.00
N SER A 93 -7.19 12.51 2.76
CA SER A 93 -6.56 11.84 1.61
C SER A 93 -5.24 12.50 1.21
N GLY A 94 -4.65 13.28 2.10
CA GLY A 94 -3.36 13.93 1.86
C GLY A 94 -2.18 12.94 1.92
N PRO A 95 -0.96 13.47 1.76
CA PRO A 95 0.24 12.65 1.89
C PRO A 95 0.37 12.06 3.29
N THR A 96 1.04 10.93 3.37
CA THR A 96 1.37 10.30 4.66
C THR A 96 2.71 10.82 5.15
N SER A 97 2.72 11.37 6.36
CA SER A 97 3.96 11.70 7.08
C SER A 97 4.44 10.46 7.83
N VAL A 98 5.69 10.08 7.63
CA VAL A 98 6.36 8.91 8.21
C VAL A 98 7.51 9.38 9.09
N ASN A 99 7.35 9.28 10.38
CA ASN A 99 8.40 9.58 11.35
C ASN A 99 9.15 8.30 11.71
N VAL A 100 10.44 8.28 11.45
CA VAL A 100 11.32 7.12 11.59
C VAL A 100 12.33 7.37 12.70
N ARG A 101 12.44 6.41 13.64
CA ARG A 101 13.55 6.34 14.58
C ARG A 101 14.01 4.90 14.71
N ILE A 102 15.22 4.62 14.21
CA ILE A 102 15.84 3.29 14.20
C ILE A 102 17.23 3.39 14.82
N THR A 103 17.59 2.39 15.62
CA THR A 103 18.87 2.31 16.34
C THR A 103 19.60 1.01 15.99
N GLY A 104 20.89 0.94 16.29
CA GLY A 104 21.72 -0.25 16.05
C GLY A 104 22.23 -0.38 14.61
N LEU A 105 22.03 0.65 13.78
CA LEU A 105 22.53 0.67 12.42
C LEU A 105 24.05 0.96 12.36
N THR A 106 24.70 0.55 11.29
CA THR A 106 26.02 1.09 10.96
C THR A 106 25.89 2.56 10.54
N PRO A 107 26.87 3.43 10.84
CA PRO A 107 26.81 4.81 10.38
C PRO A 107 26.74 4.91 8.87
N GLY A 108 25.83 5.74 8.35
CA GLY A 108 25.65 5.96 6.92
C GLY A 108 24.25 5.70 6.42
N PRO A 109 24.03 5.69 5.09
CA PRO A 109 22.73 5.48 4.46
C PRO A 109 22.34 4.01 4.42
N HIS A 110 21.07 3.74 4.69
CA HIS A 110 20.44 2.43 4.64
C HIS A 110 19.14 2.51 3.83
N GLY A 111 18.92 1.57 2.92
CA GLY A 111 17.65 1.44 2.21
C GLY A 111 16.51 1.26 3.20
N PHE A 112 15.42 1.99 2.98
CA PHE A 112 14.23 1.92 3.81
C PHE A 112 13.00 1.80 2.92
N HIS A 113 12.31 0.65 3.01
CA HIS A 113 11.24 0.34 2.08
C HIS A 113 9.99 -0.18 2.78
N LEU A 114 8.85 0.00 2.12
CA LEU A 114 7.61 -0.66 2.45
C LEU A 114 7.47 -1.92 1.61
N HIS A 115 7.31 -3.06 2.26
CA HIS A 115 7.16 -4.37 1.64
C HIS A 115 5.69 -4.80 1.54
N GLU A 116 5.40 -5.73 0.61
CA GLU A 116 4.05 -6.13 0.21
C GLU A 116 3.25 -6.76 1.35
N PHE A 117 3.88 -7.58 2.20
CA PHE A 117 3.18 -8.38 3.21
C PHE A 117 3.58 -7.99 4.63
N GLY A 118 2.61 -8.07 5.56
CA GLY A 118 2.85 -8.00 7.00
C GLY A 118 3.21 -9.37 7.60
N ASP A 119 3.73 -10.27 6.81
CA ASP A 119 4.15 -11.60 7.27
C ASP A 119 5.60 -11.57 7.77
N THR A 120 5.80 -11.96 9.01
CA THR A 120 7.12 -12.07 9.65
C THR A 120 7.39 -13.48 10.19
N THR A 121 6.66 -14.49 9.71
CA THR A 121 6.76 -15.88 10.20
C THR A 121 8.12 -16.51 9.94
N ASN A 122 8.84 -16.07 8.89
CA ASN A 122 10.23 -16.43 8.63
C ASN A 122 11.12 -15.17 8.65
N GLY A 123 10.98 -14.35 9.69
CA GLY A 123 11.67 -13.07 9.79
C GLY A 123 11.28 -12.12 8.67
N CYS A 124 12.16 -11.18 8.36
CA CYS A 124 11.87 -10.15 7.36
C CYS A 124 11.78 -10.68 5.92
N VAL A 125 12.20 -11.91 5.65
CA VAL A 125 12.08 -12.51 4.30
C VAL A 125 10.64 -12.69 3.89
N SER A 126 9.75 -13.05 4.84
CA SER A 126 8.32 -13.26 4.57
C SER A 126 7.55 -11.99 4.21
N THR A 127 8.14 -10.79 4.42
CA THR A 127 7.48 -9.53 4.02
C THR A 127 7.37 -9.37 2.50
N GLY A 128 8.00 -10.26 1.71
CA GLY A 128 7.90 -10.28 0.25
C GLY A 128 8.74 -9.18 -0.44
N PRO A 129 8.36 -8.80 -1.67
CA PRO A 129 9.00 -7.71 -2.42
C PRO A 129 8.56 -6.33 -1.90
N HIS A 130 9.09 -5.25 -2.48
CA HIS A 130 8.59 -3.90 -2.26
C HIS A 130 7.11 -3.81 -2.67
N PHE A 131 6.33 -3.01 -1.94
CA PHE A 131 4.93 -2.76 -2.28
C PHE A 131 4.84 -2.01 -3.60
N ASN A 132 4.29 -2.67 -4.62
CA ASN A 132 4.30 -2.20 -6.01
C ASN A 132 2.93 -2.39 -6.69
N PRO A 133 1.89 -1.64 -6.30
CA PRO A 133 0.55 -1.79 -6.86
C PRO A 133 0.46 -1.41 -8.35
N ASN A 134 1.43 -0.64 -8.85
CA ASN A 134 1.42 -0.11 -10.22
C ASN A 134 2.36 -0.89 -11.17
N ASN A 135 3.02 -1.96 -10.71
CA ASN A 135 3.97 -2.77 -11.49
C ASN A 135 5.08 -1.95 -12.17
N MET A 136 5.62 -0.98 -11.43
CA MET A 136 6.75 -0.16 -11.87
C MET A 136 8.09 -0.84 -11.55
N THR A 137 9.20 -0.29 -12.06
CA THR A 137 10.55 -0.65 -11.60
C THR A 137 10.91 0.16 -10.35
N HIS A 138 11.95 -0.30 -9.64
CA HIS A 138 12.50 0.43 -8.49
C HIS A 138 13.07 1.78 -8.90
N GLY A 139 12.90 2.79 -8.04
CA GLY A 139 13.38 4.15 -8.27
C GLY A 139 13.50 4.98 -6.99
N ALA A 140 13.93 6.24 -7.13
CA ALA A 140 14.00 7.18 -6.03
C ALA A 140 12.60 7.66 -5.59
N PRO A 141 12.41 8.13 -4.34
CA PRO A 141 11.13 8.63 -3.85
C PRO A 141 10.54 9.76 -4.71
N GLU A 142 11.37 10.56 -5.35
CA GLU A 142 11.00 11.67 -6.24
C GLU A 142 10.76 11.27 -7.69
N ASP A 143 11.14 10.04 -8.09
CA ASP A 143 10.96 9.57 -9.46
C ASP A 143 9.48 9.21 -9.72
N GLU A 144 8.97 9.49 -10.92
CA GLU A 144 7.63 9.08 -11.35
C GLU A 144 7.54 7.55 -11.49
N CYS A 145 8.63 6.92 -11.94
CA CYS A 145 8.73 5.48 -12.09
C CYS A 145 9.43 4.89 -10.87
N ARG A 146 8.65 4.41 -9.90
CA ARG A 146 9.11 3.72 -8.70
C ARG A 146 8.03 2.82 -8.13
N HIS A 147 8.39 1.91 -7.24
CA HIS A 147 7.39 1.24 -6.41
C HIS A 147 6.78 2.23 -5.41
N ALA A 148 5.53 2.04 -5.03
CA ALA A 148 4.94 2.84 -3.95
C ALA A 148 5.72 2.68 -2.64
N GLY A 149 6.37 1.54 -2.44
CA GLY A 149 7.18 1.22 -1.27
C GLY A 149 8.62 1.73 -1.29
N ASP A 150 9.07 2.40 -2.35
CA ASP A 150 10.45 2.91 -2.45
C ASP A 150 10.58 4.25 -1.73
N LEU A 151 11.00 4.21 -0.47
CA LEU A 151 11.15 5.40 0.38
C LEU A 151 12.61 5.90 0.43
N GLY A 152 13.49 5.30 -0.38
CA GLY A 152 14.89 5.68 -0.52
C GLY A 152 15.74 5.28 0.67
N ASN A 153 16.56 6.20 1.17
CA ASN A 153 17.49 5.94 2.25
C ASN A 153 17.19 6.75 3.50
N ILE A 154 17.35 6.12 4.66
CA ILE A 154 17.52 6.80 5.95
C ILE A 154 19.01 6.81 6.30
N THR A 155 19.46 7.84 7.02
CA THR A 155 20.89 7.97 7.34
C THR A 155 21.11 7.85 8.84
N ALA A 156 21.90 6.87 9.24
CA ALA A 156 22.32 6.71 10.62
C ALA A 156 23.53 7.61 10.94
N ASN A 157 23.49 8.24 12.10
CA ASN A 157 24.60 9.04 12.63
C ASN A 157 25.74 8.15 13.18
N ALA A 158 26.78 8.76 13.77
CA ALA A 158 27.92 8.04 14.33
C ALA A 158 27.54 7.08 15.48
N ASP A 159 26.41 7.31 16.15
CA ASP A 159 25.90 6.46 17.23
C ASP A 159 24.98 5.35 16.71
N GLY A 160 24.86 5.18 15.39
CA GLY A 160 24.00 4.18 14.76
C GLY A 160 22.50 4.48 14.85
N VAL A 161 22.14 5.77 15.02
CA VAL A 161 20.74 6.22 15.12
C VAL A 161 20.34 6.94 13.84
N ALA A 162 19.32 6.45 13.17
CA ALA A 162 18.61 7.15 12.09
C ALA A 162 17.32 7.76 12.63
N GLU A 163 17.19 9.08 12.52
CA GLU A 163 15.99 9.81 12.92
C GLU A 163 15.63 10.81 11.82
N THR A 164 14.45 10.64 11.22
CA THR A 164 14.01 11.46 10.10
C THR A 164 12.49 11.43 9.93
N THR A 165 11.97 12.41 9.21
CA THR A 165 10.57 12.44 8.76
C THR A 165 10.53 12.44 7.25
N LEU A 166 9.81 11.48 6.67
CA LEU A 166 9.53 11.37 5.25
C LEU A 166 8.07 11.76 4.98
N VAL A 167 7.79 12.24 3.79
CA VAL A 167 6.41 12.53 3.35
C VAL A 167 6.21 11.90 1.99
N ASP A 168 5.17 11.07 1.85
CA ASP A 168 4.93 10.33 0.62
C ASP A 168 3.44 10.25 0.29
N ASN A 169 3.12 10.34 -1.01
CA ASN A 169 1.74 10.33 -1.53
C ASN A 169 1.25 8.93 -1.93
N GLN A 170 2.14 7.93 -2.02
CA GLN A 170 1.81 6.60 -2.54
C GLN A 170 1.57 5.55 -1.45
N ILE A 171 1.67 5.94 -0.17
CA ILE A 171 1.51 5.03 0.99
C ILE A 171 0.35 5.44 1.90
N PRO A 172 -0.91 5.40 1.40
CA PRO A 172 -2.07 5.83 2.18
C PRO A 172 -2.39 4.87 3.33
N LEU A 173 -2.97 5.40 4.41
CA LEU A 173 -3.47 4.60 5.53
C LEU A 173 -4.87 4.03 5.28
N THR A 174 -5.54 4.43 4.19
CA THR A 174 -6.91 4.02 3.84
C THR A 174 -7.08 3.78 2.36
N GLY A 175 -8.15 3.08 1.99
CA GLY A 175 -8.47 2.78 0.60
C GLY A 175 -7.81 1.50 0.08
N PRO A 176 -7.91 1.23 -1.24
CA PRO A 176 -7.48 -0.03 -1.84
C PRO A 176 -5.98 -0.33 -1.68
N ASN A 177 -5.17 0.72 -1.70
CA ASN A 177 -3.71 0.63 -1.57
C ASN A 177 -3.24 0.94 -0.14
N SER A 178 -4.11 0.77 0.88
CA SER A 178 -3.73 0.98 2.27
C SER A 178 -2.49 0.17 2.64
N VAL A 179 -1.57 0.84 3.35
CA VAL A 179 -0.34 0.22 3.82
C VAL A 179 -0.48 -0.43 5.19
N VAL A 180 -1.65 -0.30 5.82
CA VAL A 180 -1.97 -1.00 7.08
C VAL A 180 -1.99 -2.50 6.83
N GLY A 181 -1.26 -3.24 7.65
CA GLY A 181 -1.06 -4.68 7.50
C GLY A 181 0.10 -5.09 6.60
N ARG A 182 0.80 -4.13 5.97
CA ARG A 182 2.08 -4.33 5.27
C ARG A 182 3.24 -4.13 6.24
N ALA A 183 4.49 -4.20 5.79
CA ALA A 183 5.64 -4.07 6.67
C ALA A 183 6.68 -3.07 6.16
N PHE A 184 7.26 -2.28 7.06
CA PHE A 184 8.51 -1.60 6.78
C PHE A 184 9.69 -2.54 6.96
N VAL A 185 10.71 -2.34 6.14
CA VAL A 185 12.01 -3.02 6.20
C VAL A 185 13.12 -1.99 6.12
N VAL A 186 14.09 -2.10 7.02
CA VAL A 186 15.37 -1.39 6.92
C VAL A 186 16.44 -2.36 6.45
N HIS A 187 17.26 -1.90 5.51
CA HIS A 187 18.23 -2.72 4.81
C HIS A 187 19.68 -2.48 5.27
N GLU A 188 20.54 -3.45 4.95
CA GLU A 188 21.94 -3.44 5.34
C GLU A 188 22.76 -2.36 4.62
N LEU A 189 22.47 -2.17 3.31
CA LEU A 189 23.25 -1.31 2.44
C LEU A 189 22.43 -0.08 2.02
N LYS A 190 23.13 0.88 1.44
CA LYS A 190 22.53 2.01 0.74
C LYS A 190 21.72 1.52 -0.45
N ASP A 191 20.50 2.02 -0.58
CA ASP A 191 19.70 1.94 -1.80
C ASP A 191 20.36 2.83 -2.89
N ASP A 192 20.63 2.24 -4.06
CA ASP A 192 21.20 2.95 -5.21
C ASP A 192 20.15 3.71 -6.05
N LEU A 193 18.87 3.68 -5.61
CA LEU A 193 17.76 4.42 -6.20
C LEU A 193 17.45 4.00 -7.66
N GLY A 194 17.78 2.77 -8.03
CA GLY A 194 17.63 2.28 -9.39
C GLY A 194 18.71 2.77 -10.36
N LYS A 195 19.72 3.49 -9.86
CA LYS A 195 20.73 4.21 -10.68
C LYS A 195 22.13 3.61 -10.56
N GLY A 196 22.28 2.52 -9.80
CA GLY A 196 23.57 1.88 -9.54
C GLY A 196 24.14 1.05 -10.69
N GLY A 197 23.30 0.64 -11.64
CA GLY A 197 23.71 -0.20 -12.77
C GLY A 197 23.99 -1.66 -12.41
N HIS A 198 23.61 -2.09 -11.19
CA HIS A 198 23.65 -3.47 -10.75
C HIS A 198 22.38 -4.22 -11.22
N GLU A 199 22.45 -5.54 -11.36
CA GLU A 199 21.30 -6.35 -11.78
C GLU A 199 20.08 -6.21 -10.86
N LEU A 200 20.28 -5.89 -9.57
CA LEU A 200 19.25 -5.67 -8.57
C LEU A 200 18.82 -4.21 -8.44
N SER A 201 19.47 -3.26 -9.13
CA SER A 201 19.13 -1.82 -9.01
C SER A 201 17.67 -1.53 -9.32
N LEU A 202 17.14 -2.08 -10.41
CA LEU A 202 15.74 -1.85 -10.85
C LEU A 202 14.69 -2.70 -10.13
N THR A 203 15.09 -3.52 -9.16
CA THR A 203 14.17 -4.39 -8.41
C THR A 203 14.18 -4.10 -6.91
N THR A 204 15.35 -3.85 -6.33
CA THR A 204 15.51 -3.69 -4.86
C THR A 204 16.43 -2.54 -4.47
N GLY A 205 16.91 -1.73 -5.45
CA GLY A 205 17.91 -0.70 -5.20
C GLY A 205 19.25 -1.25 -4.72
N ASN A 206 19.47 -2.57 -4.92
CA ASN A 206 20.69 -3.26 -4.47
C ASN A 206 21.02 -3.03 -2.97
N ALA A 207 19.97 -2.85 -2.15
CA ALA A 207 20.08 -2.43 -0.75
C ALA A 207 20.53 -3.54 0.23
N GLY A 208 20.83 -4.74 -0.27
CA GLY A 208 21.38 -5.84 0.53
C GLY A 208 20.38 -6.52 1.47
N GLY A 209 20.89 -7.04 2.59
CA GLY A 209 20.13 -7.80 3.56
C GLY A 209 19.04 -6.97 4.28
N ARG A 210 18.09 -7.67 4.92
CA ARG A 210 17.00 -7.07 5.70
C ARG A 210 17.37 -7.14 7.18
N LEU A 211 17.68 -5.99 7.79
CA LEU A 211 18.16 -5.93 9.17
C LEU A 211 17.02 -6.02 10.18
N ALA A 212 15.94 -5.27 9.96
CA ALA A 212 14.77 -5.29 10.81
C ALA A 212 13.52 -4.97 10.00
N CYS A 213 12.37 -5.45 10.48
CA CYS A 213 11.06 -5.20 9.88
C CYS A 213 9.97 -5.10 10.93
N GLY A 214 8.86 -4.46 10.56
CA GLY A 214 7.71 -4.29 11.45
C GLY A 214 6.42 -4.10 10.69
N VAL A 215 5.35 -4.76 11.15
CA VAL A 215 4.02 -4.68 10.55
C VAL A 215 3.35 -3.37 10.96
N ILE A 216 2.73 -2.71 10.01
CA ILE A 216 2.01 -1.44 10.22
C ILE A 216 0.63 -1.73 10.81
N GLY A 217 0.41 -1.32 12.04
CA GLY A 217 -0.85 -1.41 12.75
C GLY A 217 -1.47 -0.03 12.99
N LEU A 218 -2.80 0.05 13.01
CA LEU A 218 -3.48 1.27 13.43
C LEU A 218 -3.20 1.55 14.91
N THR A 219 -3.10 2.83 15.28
CA THR A 219 -2.95 3.29 16.65
C THR A 219 -3.98 4.38 16.95
N PRO A 220 -4.43 4.55 18.21
CA PRO A 220 -5.28 5.66 18.60
C PRO A 220 -4.64 7.02 18.29
N LEU A 221 -5.50 8.04 18.05
CA LEU A 221 -5.11 9.44 17.85
C LEU A 221 -4.55 10.06 19.13
#